data_524695b1a55678fb65db3a73ccca8213
#
_entry.id   524695b1a55678fb65db3a73ccca8213
#
_cell.length_a   1.000
_cell.length_b   1.000
_cell.length_c   1.000
_cell.angle_alpha   90.00
_cell.angle_beta   90.00
_cell.angle_gamma   90.00
#
_symmetry.space_group_name_H-M   'P 1'
#
loop_
_entity.id
_entity.type
_entity.pdbx_description
1 polymer ?
#
loop_
_entity_poly.entity_id
_entity_poly.type
_entity_poly.pdbx_seq_one_letter_code
_entity_poly.pdbx_strand_id
1 'polypeptide(L)'
;MNNVFVYCEIDKYTVEEVSFELLTKGRKLANQLGVQLEAIAAGNGIKGKVEKEILSYGVDKLHVFDAEGLFPYTSKPHTSILVNLFKQEKPQICLMGATVIGRDLGPRVSSSLTSGLTADCTALEIGDFDDKKSGKHYDQLLYQIRPAFGGNIVATIVNPDHRPQMATVRSGVMKAEKVNDNYQGEVVYEDVAKFVPDTDYVVKVIERHVEKANNNLKGAPIVVCGGYGVGSKENFDLLFKLADELHGEVGASRAAVDAGFCEHDRQIGQTGVTVRPKVYIACGISGAIQHVAGMKESGIVISINTDPEAPTNQIADYVITGSVEEVVPKMIKYYKENSK
;
A
#
# COMPACT_ATOMS: atom_id res chain seq x y z
N MET A 1 24.13 -2.47 -16.11
CA MET A 1 22.84 -1.99 -15.61
C MET A 1 22.95 -1.89 -14.10
N ASN A 2 22.38 -0.86 -13.47
CA ASN A 2 22.49 -0.68 -12.03
C ASN A 2 21.29 -1.32 -11.30
N ASN A 3 21.40 -1.50 -10.00
CA ASN A 3 20.49 -2.31 -9.20
C ASN A 3 19.10 -1.68 -8.97
N VAL A 4 18.15 -2.51 -8.53
CA VAL A 4 16.82 -2.09 -8.08
C VAL A 4 16.88 -1.88 -6.57
N PHE A 5 16.43 -0.71 -6.10
CA PHE A 5 16.39 -0.33 -4.71
C PHE A 5 14.97 -0.25 -4.18
N VAL A 6 14.76 -0.69 -2.94
CA VAL A 6 13.51 -0.54 -2.19
C VAL A 6 13.79 0.17 -0.88
N TYR A 7 13.13 1.29 -0.64
CA TYR A 7 13.13 1.91 0.68
C TYR A 7 12.10 1.18 1.56
N CYS A 8 12.59 0.52 2.61
CA CYS A 8 11.76 -0.16 3.60
C CYS A 8 11.36 0.83 4.68
N GLU A 9 10.06 1.03 4.83
CA GLU A 9 9.49 1.87 5.88
C GLU A 9 9.48 1.11 7.20
N ILE A 10 10.06 1.72 8.24
CA ILE A 10 10.23 1.10 9.56
C ILE A 10 9.49 1.94 10.60
N ASP A 11 8.56 1.33 11.33
CA ASP A 11 7.97 1.90 12.55
C ASP A 11 8.58 1.22 13.79
N LYS A 12 9.42 1.94 14.52
CA LYS A 12 10.26 1.43 15.60
C LYS A 12 11.13 0.25 15.15
N TYR A 13 10.63 -0.97 15.30
CA TYR A 13 11.34 -2.22 14.97
C TYR A 13 10.53 -3.10 14.01
N THR A 14 9.41 -2.58 13.51
CA THR A 14 8.50 -3.30 12.62
C THR A 14 8.66 -2.76 11.21
N VAL A 15 8.83 -3.64 10.25
CA VAL A 15 8.81 -3.30 8.83
C VAL A 15 7.36 -3.18 8.39
N GLU A 16 7.01 -2.07 7.76
CA GLU A 16 5.64 -1.85 7.26
C GLU A 16 5.33 -2.80 6.08
N GLU A 17 4.10 -3.30 6.04
CA GLU A 17 3.64 -4.33 5.09
C GLU A 17 3.89 -3.94 3.62
N VAL A 18 3.70 -2.66 3.28
CA VAL A 18 3.98 -2.15 1.93
C VAL A 18 5.42 -2.40 1.49
N SER A 19 6.37 -2.40 2.42
CA SER A 19 7.78 -2.68 2.12
C SER A 19 7.97 -4.11 1.63
N PHE A 20 7.27 -5.08 2.21
CA PHE A 20 7.32 -6.49 1.78
C PHE A 20 6.69 -6.69 0.40
N GLU A 21 5.60 -5.99 0.12
CA GLU A 21 4.99 -5.96 -1.22
C GLU A 21 6.00 -5.45 -2.25
N LEU A 22 6.71 -4.35 -1.92
CA LEU A 22 7.70 -3.74 -2.79
C LEU A 22 8.97 -4.56 -2.95
N LEU A 23 9.44 -5.23 -1.90
CA LEU A 23 10.57 -6.16 -1.98
C LEU A 23 10.25 -7.33 -2.93
N THR A 24 9.04 -7.88 -2.83
CA THR A 24 8.57 -8.93 -3.74
C THR A 24 8.54 -8.46 -5.19
N LYS A 25 8.01 -7.26 -5.43
CA LYS A 25 7.98 -6.68 -6.78
C LYS A 25 9.38 -6.31 -7.25
N GLY A 26 10.19 -5.71 -6.39
CA GLY A 26 11.59 -5.37 -6.66
C GLY A 26 12.42 -6.60 -7.07
N ARG A 27 12.22 -7.75 -6.39
CA ARG A 27 12.88 -9.02 -6.77
C ARG A 27 12.50 -9.46 -8.18
N LYS A 28 11.20 -9.38 -8.53
CA LYS A 28 10.73 -9.73 -9.87
C LYS A 28 11.34 -8.80 -10.94
N LEU A 29 11.40 -7.49 -10.69
CA LEU A 29 12.01 -6.52 -11.60
C LEU A 29 13.53 -6.73 -11.71
N ALA A 30 14.22 -6.94 -10.60
CA ALA A 30 15.67 -7.19 -10.58
C ALA A 30 16.03 -8.46 -11.38
N ASN A 31 15.24 -9.53 -11.25
CA ASN A 31 15.41 -10.76 -12.03
C ASN A 31 15.21 -10.53 -13.53
N GLN A 32 14.21 -9.73 -13.93
CA GLN A 32 13.97 -9.38 -15.33
C GLN A 32 15.12 -8.57 -15.93
N LEU A 33 15.71 -7.67 -15.13
CA LEU A 33 16.83 -6.83 -15.55
C LEU A 33 18.20 -7.53 -15.43
N GLY A 34 18.28 -8.69 -14.76
CA GLY A 34 19.54 -9.39 -14.50
C GLY A 34 20.46 -8.64 -13.53
N VAL A 35 19.88 -7.92 -12.55
CA VAL A 35 20.59 -7.11 -11.55
C VAL A 35 20.23 -7.52 -10.12
N GLN A 36 20.89 -6.93 -9.12
CA GLN A 36 20.60 -7.18 -7.72
C GLN A 36 19.39 -6.39 -7.23
N LEU A 37 18.71 -6.94 -6.21
CA LEU A 37 17.77 -6.22 -5.37
C LEU A 37 18.48 -5.71 -4.13
N GLU A 38 18.47 -4.41 -3.94
CA GLU A 38 19.00 -3.78 -2.73
C GLU A 38 17.87 -3.13 -1.91
N ALA A 39 17.99 -3.19 -0.60
CA ALA A 39 17.02 -2.57 0.31
C ALA A 39 17.70 -1.54 1.21
N ILE A 40 16.93 -0.55 1.65
CA ILE A 40 17.36 0.49 2.58
C ILE A 40 16.43 0.46 3.78
N ALA A 41 16.98 0.30 4.98
CA ALA A 41 16.29 0.42 6.25
C ALA A 41 16.94 1.53 7.08
N ALA A 42 16.15 2.50 7.52
CA ALA A 42 16.61 3.62 8.34
C ALA A 42 15.74 3.78 9.59
N GLY A 43 16.36 3.89 10.77
CA GLY A 43 15.64 3.98 12.04
C GLY A 43 16.57 4.15 13.24
N ASN A 44 16.01 3.92 14.43
CA ASN A 44 16.75 3.98 15.69
C ASN A 44 16.66 2.64 16.43
N GLY A 45 17.79 2.02 16.70
CA GLY A 45 17.90 0.73 17.39
C GLY A 45 17.33 -0.45 16.59
N ILE A 46 17.36 -0.37 15.25
CA ILE A 46 16.83 -1.38 14.33
C ILE A 46 17.83 -2.51 14.04
N LYS A 47 19.11 -2.28 14.28
CA LYS A 47 20.18 -3.25 14.04
C LYS A 47 19.92 -4.58 14.74
N GLY A 48 19.99 -5.68 13.98
CA GLY A 48 19.71 -7.04 14.44
C GLY A 48 18.24 -7.39 14.61
N LYS A 49 17.30 -6.50 14.21
CA LYS A 49 15.88 -6.71 14.43
C LYS A 49 15.07 -6.88 13.14
N VAL A 50 15.44 -6.18 12.07
CA VAL A 50 14.68 -6.13 10.81
C VAL A 50 15.32 -6.91 9.67
N GLU A 51 16.61 -7.22 9.77
CA GLU A 51 17.41 -7.76 8.67
C GLU A 51 16.89 -9.11 8.18
N LYS A 52 16.67 -10.05 9.10
CA LYS A 52 16.21 -11.40 8.76
C LYS A 52 14.91 -11.37 7.97
N GLU A 53 13.98 -10.52 8.40
CA GLU A 53 12.68 -10.39 7.76
C GLU A 53 12.80 -9.77 6.37
N ILE A 54 13.55 -8.67 6.21
CA ILE A 54 13.80 -8.02 4.93
C ILE A 54 14.51 -8.97 3.95
N LEU A 55 15.56 -9.64 4.40
CA LEU A 55 16.32 -10.56 3.56
C LEU A 55 15.47 -11.72 3.05
N SER A 56 14.47 -12.19 3.82
CA SER A 56 13.61 -13.31 3.44
C SER A 56 12.84 -13.08 2.13
N TYR A 57 12.73 -11.83 1.67
CA TYR A 57 12.12 -11.45 0.39
C TYR A 57 13.11 -11.45 -0.79
N GLY A 58 14.30 -12.01 -0.62
CA GLY A 58 15.29 -12.17 -1.68
C GLY A 58 16.14 -10.91 -1.91
N VAL A 59 16.41 -10.15 -0.86
CA VAL A 59 17.28 -8.98 -0.90
C VAL A 59 18.74 -9.42 -0.96
N ASP A 60 19.46 -9.00 -1.99
CA ASP A 60 20.86 -9.35 -2.19
C ASP A 60 21.78 -8.50 -1.31
N LYS A 61 21.41 -7.23 -1.09
CA LYS A 61 22.17 -6.30 -0.23
C LYS A 61 21.23 -5.39 0.53
N LEU A 62 21.38 -5.32 1.84
CA LEU A 62 20.61 -4.47 2.74
C LEU A 62 21.51 -3.40 3.37
N HIS A 63 21.20 -2.13 3.12
CA HIS A 63 21.81 -0.97 3.77
C HIS A 63 21.04 -0.61 5.03
N VAL A 64 21.66 -0.71 6.18
CA VAL A 64 21.06 -0.39 7.48
C VAL A 64 21.65 0.90 8.03
N PHE A 65 20.80 1.91 8.19
CA PHE A 65 21.12 3.19 8.82
C PHE A 65 20.47 3.24 10.20
N ASP A 66 21.26 3.13 11.25
CA ASP A 66 20.77 3.06 12.63
C ASP A 66 21.36 4.18 13.47
N ALA A 67 20.55 5.21 13.78
CA ALA A 67 20.94 6.33 14.63
C ALA A 67 19.72 6.97 15.32
N GLU A 68 19.94 7.57 16.51
CA GLU A 68 18.88 8.18 17.34
C GLU A 68 18.01 9.20 16.59
N GLY A 69 18.59 10.03 15.74
CA GLY A 69 17.88 11.06 14.98
C GLY A 69 17.07 10.57 13.79
N LEU A 70 17.05 9.25 13.49
CA LEU A 70 16.32 8.67 12.35
C LEU A 70 14.91 8.16 12.72
N PHE A 71 14.57 8.11 14.00
CA PHE A 71 13.22 7.78 14.45
C PHE A 71 12.80 8.69 15.61
N PRO A 72 11.54 9.22 15.63
CA PRO A 72 10.52 9.13 14.56
C PRO A 72 10.99 9.82 13.26
N TYR A 73 10.36 9.41 12.13
CA TYR A 73 10.68 9.93 10.81
C TYR A 73 10.70 11.46 10.76
N THR A 74 11.76 12.02 10.19
CA THR A 74 11.86 13.41 9.79
C THR A 74 12.43 13.51 8.38
N SER A 75 11.93 14.45 7.58
CA SER A 75 12.16 14.49 6.12
C SER A 75 13.62 14.63 5.74
N LYS A 76 14.36 15.55 6.38
CA LYS A 76 15.73 15.91 5.94
C LYS A 76 16.73 14.77 6.11
N PRO A 77 16.90 14.14 7.29
CA PRO A 77 17.86 13.06 7.46
C PRO A 77 17.64 11.90 6.48
N HIS A 78 16.38 11.47 6.33
CA HIS A 78 16.05 10.39 5.39
C HIS A 78 16.27 10.79 3.92
N THR A 79 15.99 12.04 3.56
CA THR A 79 16.31 12.56 2.21
C THR A 79 17.82 12.50 1.96
N SER A 80 18.64 12.94 2.91
CA SER A 80 20.10 12.96 2.77
C SER A 80 20.68 11.56 2.67
N ILE A 81 20.17 10.59 3.45
CA ILE A 81 20.54 9.18 3.30
C ILE A 81 20.35 8.72 1.86
N LEU A 82 19.13 8.84 1.33
CA LEU A 82 18.82 8.34 0.00
C LEU A 82 19.57 9.08 -1.11
N VAL A 83 19.63 10.41 -1.03
CA VAL A 83 20.33 11.21 -2.04
C VAL A 83 21.82 10.87 -2.09
N ASN A 84 22.48 10.77 -0.93
CA ASN A 84 23.90 10.48 -0.87
C ASN A 84 24.21 9.03 -1.25
N LEU A 85 23.41 8.07 -0.81
CA LEU A 85 23.51 6.67 -1.23
C LEU A 85 23.31 6.54 -2.75
N PHE A 86 22.30 7.18 -3.33
CA PHE A 86 22.02 7.08 -4.76
C PHE A 86 23.05 7.81 -5.65
N LYS A 87 23.73 8.80 -5.13
CA LYS A 87 24.89 9.39 -5.82
C LYS A 87 26.08 8.41 -5.90
N GLN A 88 26.23 7.54 -4.91
CA GLN A 88 27.28 6.52 -4.86
C GLN A 88 26.90 5.29 -5.69
N GLU A 89 25.76 4.68 -5.41
CA GLU A 89 25.31 3.41 -5.97
C GLU A 89 24.64 3.54 -7.36
N LYS A 90 24.14 4.73 -7.70
CA LYS A 90 23.50 5.06 -9.00
C LYS A 90 22.41 4.05 -9.39
N PRO A 91 21.37 3.85 -8.59
CA PRO A 91 20.34 2.85 -8.86
C PRO A 91 19.62 3.07 -10.21
N GLN A 92 19.19 1.97 -10.83
CA GLN A 92 18.34 2.02 -12.03
C GLN A 92 16.89 2.38 -11.64
N ILE A 93 16.40 1.77 -10.57
CA ILE A 93 15.02 1.90 -10.09
C ILE A 93 15.06 2.13 -8.57
N CYS A 94 14.15 2.96 -8.06
CA CYS A 94 13.87 3.08 -6.64
C CYS A 94 12.36 3.03 -6.38
N LEU A 95 11.95 2.11 -5.50
CA LEU A 95 10.55 1.91 -5.10
C LEU A 95 10.35 2.34 -3.64
N MET A 96 9.22 2.99 -3.38
CA MET A 96 8.77 3.43 -2.05
C MET A 96 7.28 3.16 -1.87
N GLY A 97 6.79 3.00 -0.65
CA GLY A 97 5.35 2.97 -0.38
C GLY A 97 4.69 4.33 -0.64
N ALA A 98 3.48 4.35 -1.16
CA ALA A 98 2.67 5.58 -1.25
C ALA A 98 1.97 5.87 0.10
N THR A 99 2.70 5.74 1.19
CA THR A 99 2.34 6.08 2.56
C THR A 99 2.51 7.57 2.81
N VAL A 100 2.19 8.03 4.01
CA VAL A 100 2.47 9.42 4.44
C VAL A 100 3.98 9.71 4.32
N ILE A 101 4.84 8.77 4.74
CA ILE A 101 6.30 8.92 4.64
C ILE A 101 6.76 8.93 3.20
N GLY A 102 6.37 7.95 2.40
CA GLY A 102 6.86 7.87 1.01
C GLY A 102 6.36 9.01 0.11
N ARG A 103 5.18 9.57 0.40
CA ARG A 103 4.65 10.75 -0.30
C ARG A 103 5.37 12.06 0.07
N ASP A 104 6.02 12.12 1.22
CA ASP A 104 6.90 13.23 1.60
C ASP A 104 8.33 12.98 1.09
N LEU A 105 8.88 11.79 1.32
CA LEU A 105 10.28 11.46 1.02
C LEU A 105 10.56 11.35 -0.48
N GLY A 106 9.70 10.65 -1.22
CA GLY A 106 9.89 10.37 -2.65
C GLY A 106 10.08 11.62 -3.50
N PRO A 107 9.19 12.63 -3.44
CA PRO A 107 9.35 13.89 -4.19
C PRO A 107 10.62 14.66 -3.82
N ARG A 108 11.02 14.64 -2.55
CA ARG A 108 12.26 15.32 -2.10
C ARG A 108 13.50 14.69 -2.69
N VAL A 109 13.59 13.35 -2.66
CA VAL A 109 14.71 12.61 -3.26
C VAL A 109 14.72 12.80 -4.77
N SER A 110 13.58 12.67 -5.44
CA SER A 110 13.43 12.87 -6.89
C SER A 110 13.87 14.25 -7.31
N SER A 111 13.43 15.29 -6.62
CA SER A 111 13.82 16.68 -6.89
C SER A 111 15.32 16.90 -6.69
N SER A 112 15.90 16.37 -5.61
CA SER A 112 17.34 16.53 -5.30
C SER A 112 18.25 15.82 -6.30
N LEU A 113 17.77 14.75 -6.92
CA LEU A 113 18.50 13.99 -7.95
C LEU A 113 18.15 14.41 -9.38
N THR A 114 17.22 15.34 -9.55
CA THR A 114 16.67 15.73 -10.86
C THR A 114 16.17 14.49 -11.63
N SER A 115 15.52 13.58 -10.93
CA SER A 115 14.94 12.35 -11.49
C SER A 115 13.41 12.42 -11.54
N GLY A 116 12.78 11.51 -12.30
CA GLY A 116 11.32 11.45 -12.38
C GLY A 116 10.74 10.53 -11.30
N LEU A 117 9.61 10.93 -10.70
CA LEU A 117 8.84 10.14 -9.76
C LEU A 117 7.39 10.03 -10.22
N THR A 118 6.87 8.82 -10.33
CA THR A 118 5.44 8.59 -10.52
C THR A 118 4.80 8.19 -9.19
N ALA A 119 3.81 8.96 -8.76
CA ALA A 119 3.12 8.73 -7.51
C ALA A 119 1.92 7.78 -7.67
N ASP A 120 1.63 7.01 -6.61
CA ASP A 120 0.43 6.18 -6.47
C ASP A 120 0.29 5.09 -7.56
N CYS A 121 1.38 4.46 -7.95
CA CYS A 121 1.35 3.37 -8.91
C CYS A 121 0.57 2.16 -8.37
N THR A 122 -0.10 1.46 -9.26
CA THR A 122 -0.82 0.21 -8.98
C THR A 122 -0.22 -0.99 -9.68
N ALA A 123 0.59 -0.77 -10.72
CA ALA A 123 1.39 -1.81 -11.36
C ALA A 123 2.73 -1.23 -11.83
N LEU A 124 3.73 -2.11 -11.95
CA LEU A 124 5.10 -1.81 -12.40
C LEU A 124 5.54 -2.92 -13.34
N GLU A 125 6.09 -2.59 -14.50
CA GLU A 125 6.55 -3.56 -15.49
C GLU A 125 7.85 -3.09 -16.14
N ILE A 126 8.61 -4.00 -16.73
CA ILE A 126 9.76 -3.64 -17.58
C ILE A 126 9.34 -3.77 -19.03
N GLY A 127 9.68 -2.77 -19.83
CA GLY A 127 9.40 -2.77 -21.27
C GLY A 127 10.29 -1.80 -22.04
N ASP A 128 10.26 -1.94 -23.36
CA ASP A 128 11.01 -1.08 -24.28
C ASP A 128 10.13 0.07 -24.75
N PHE A 129 10.72 1.23 -24.95
CA PHE A 129 9.98 2.44 -25.30
C PHE A 129 10.59 3.15 -26.52
N ASP A 130 9.77 3.35 -27.55
CA ASP A 130 10.09 4.15 -28.72
C ASP A 130 9.57 5.58 -28.56
N ASP A 131 10.46 6.53 -28.35
CA ASP A 131 10.07 7.94 -28.33
C ASP A 131 9.86 8.47 -29.76
N LYS A 132 8.60 8.55 -30.16
CA LYS A 132 8.19 9.04 -31.49
C LYS A 132 8.61 10.48 -31.76
N LYS A 133 8.91 11.30 -30.74
CA LYS A 133 9.30 12.69 -30.90
C LYS A 133 10.80 12.84 -31.21
N SER A 134 11.63 12.10 -30.48
CA SER A 134 13.09 12.11 -30.66
C SER A 134 13.60 11.03 -31.61
N GLY A 135 12.78 10.04 -31.95
CA GLY A 135 13.17 8.86 -32.73
C GLY A 135 14.11 7.91 -31.98
N LYS A 136 14.25 8.06 -30.67
CA LYS A 136 15.12 7.22 -29.84
C LYS A 136 14.38 5.98 -29.35
N HIS A 137 15.07 4.85 -29.36
CA HIS A 137 14.68 3.62 -28.70
C HIS A 137 15.32 3.53 -27.32
N TYR A 138 14.57 3.07 -26.32
CA TYR A 138 15.05 2.85 -24.97
C TYR A 138 14.67 1.45 -24.52
N ASP A 139 15.67 0.66 -24.15
CA ASP A 139 15.48 -0.71 -23.66
C ASP A 139 15.22 -0.75 -22.17
N GLN A 140 14.38 -1.67 -21.74
CA GLN A 140 14.21 -2.08 -20.33
C GLN A 140 13.92 -0.91 -19.37
N LEU A 141 12.98 -0.03 -19.74
CA LEU A 141 12.49 1.03 -18.85
C LEU A 141 11.45 0.48 -17.86
N LEU A 142 11.35 1.16 -16.72
CA LEU A 142 10.26 0.91 -15.78
C LEU A 142 8.97 1.58 -16.30
N TYR A 143 7.96 0.77 -16.61
CA TYR A 143 6.61 1.22 -16.84
C TYR A 143 5.91 1.43 -15.49
N GLN A 144 5.58 2.67 -15.21
CA GLN A 144 4.99 3.13 -13.96
C GLN A 144 3.50 3.35 -14.22
N ILE A 145 2.68 2.37 -13.84
CA ILE A 145 1.27 2.30 -14.22
C ILE A 145 0.41 2.78 -13.04
N ARG A 146 -0.42 3.77 -13.29
CA ARG A 146 -1.33 4.34 -12.29
C ARG A 146 -2.69 4.67 -12.85
N PRO A 147 -3.77 4.60 -12.04
CA PRO A 147 -5.07 5.14 -12.40
C PRO A 147 -5.01 6.66 -12.55
N ALA A 148 -5.68 7.18 -13.56
CA ALA A 148 -5.89 8.60 -13.80
C ALA A 148 -7.39 8.90 -13.94
N PHE A 149 -7.79 10.16 -13.77
CA PHE A 149 -9.15 10.65 -14.00
C PHE A 149 -10.25 9.77 -13.39
N GLY A 150 -10.23 9.60 -12.07
CA GLY A 150 -11.27 8.86 -11.36
C GLY A 150 -11.21 7.34 -11.50
N GLY A 151 -10.12 6.80 -12.06
CA GLY A 151 -9.91 5.34 -12.16
C GLY A 151 -10.32 4.70 -13.49
N ASN A 152 -11.01 5.42 -14.38
CA ASN A 152 -11.44 4.91 -15.68
C ASN A 152 -10.33 4.87 -16.74
N ILE A 153 -9.24 5.57 -16.51
CA ILE A 153 -8.08 5.64 -17.40
C ILE A 153 -6.88 5.15 -16.65
N VAL A 154 -6.08 4.32 -17.29
CA VAL A 154 -4.79 3.87 -16.78
C VAL A 154 -3.70 4.59 -17.57
N ALA A 155 -2.82 5.30 -16.86
CA ALA A 155 -1.67 5.96 -17.45
C ALA A 155 -0.42 5.11 -17.24
N THR A 156 0.33 4.84 -18.31
CA THR A 156 1.68 4.29 -18.26
C THR A 156 2.69 5.43 -18.43
N ILE A 157 3.53 5.63 -17.43
CA ILE A 157 4.52 6.70 -17.39
C ILE A 157 5.92 6.08 -17.46
N VAL A 158 6.80 6.69 -18.22
CA VAL A 158 8.20 6.28 -18.39
C VAL A 158 9.15 7.46 -18.15
N ASN A 159 10.31 7.18 -17.59
CA ASN A 159 11.40 8.15 -17.37
C ASN A 159 12.65 7.67 -18.11
N PRO A 160 12.81 8.00 -19.40
CA PRO A 160 13.88 7.44 -20.22
C PRO A 160 15.26 8.01 -19.90
N ASP A 161 15.38 9.29 -19.55
CA ASP A 161 16.66 10.02 -19.52
C ASP A 161 17.32 10.08 -18.15
N HIS A 162 16.55 10.01 -17.06
CA HIS A 162 17.06 10.23 -15.70
C HIS A 162 16.98 8.98 -14.83
N ARG A 163 17.88 8.88 -13.86
CA ARG A 163 17.96 7.77 -12.89
C ARG A 163 18.09 8.32 -11.45
N PRO A 164 17.58 7.56 -10.47
CA PRO A 164 16.74 6.37 -10.61
C PRO A 164 15.37 6.67 -11.23
N GLN A 165 14.75 5.68 -11.88
CA GLN A 165 13.33 5.72 -12.19
C GLN A 165 12.56 5.46 -10.90
N MET A 166 11.84 6.46 -10.38
CA MET A 166 11.24 6.37 -9.05
C MET A 166 9.73 6.17 -9.13
N ALA A 167 9.22 5.32 -8.26
CA ALA A 167 7.77 5.12 -8.10
C ALA A 167 7.39 5.03 -6.63
N THR A 168 6.29 5.70 -6.23
CA THR A 168 5.57 5.31 -5.03
C THR A 168 4.41 4.40 -5.38
N VAL A 169 4.19 3.36 -4.59
CA VAL A 169 3.20 2.30 -4.85
C VAL A 169 2.20 2.23 -3.70
N ARG A 170 0.93 2.11 -4.01
CA ARG A 170 -0.11 1.97 -2.99
C ARG A 170 0.05 0.68 -2.21
N SER A 171 -0.17 0.76 -0.89
CA SER A 171 -0.30 -0.44 -0.05
C SER A 171 -1.48 -1.29 -0.51
N GLY A 172 -1.32 -2.60 -0.43
CA GLY A 172 -2.38 -3.55 -0.71
C GLY A 172 -2.65 -3.81 -2.19
N VAL A 173 -1.87 -3.25 -3.13
CA VAL A 173 -2.03 -3.52 -4.58
C VAL A 173 -1.08 -4.59 -5.11
N MET A 174 -0.05 -4.94 -4.34
CA MET A 174 0.91 -5.99 -4.69
C MET A 174 0.92 -7.07 -3.59
N LYS A 175 1.32 -8.28 -3.96
CA LYS A 175 1.42 -9.37 -2.98
C LYS A 175 2.80 -9.36 -2.33
N ALA A 176 2.84 -9.60 -1.02
CA ALA A 176 4.06 -9.91 -0.28
C ALA A 176 4.29 -11.43 -0.28
N GLU A 177 5.36 -11.88 -0.93
CA GLU A 177 5.71 -13.30 -1.09
C GLU A 177 7.18 -13.50 -0.71
N LYS A 178 7.43 -14.19 0.39
CA LYS A 178 8.80 -14.54 0.80
C LYS A 178 9.44 -15.49 -0.22
N VAL A 179 10.72 -15.28 -0.48
CA VAL A 179 11.53 -16.17 -1.31
C VAL A 179 12.02 -17.35 -0.46
N ASN A 180 12.63 -17.06 0.69
CA ASN A 180 13.15 -18.06 1.63
C ASN A 180 13.41 -17.39 2.98
N ASP A 181 12.92 -17.96 4.07
CA ASP A 181 13.13 -17.44 5.44
C ASP A 181 14.60 -17.41 5.89
N ASN A 182 15.49 -18.12 5.21
CA ASN A 182 16.92 -18.16 5.44
C ASN A 182 17.75 -17.63 4.25
N TYR A 183 17.17 -16.72 3.46
CA TYR A 183 17.89 -16.11 2.34
C TYR A 183 19.14 -15.37 2.83
N GLN A 184 20.27 -15.62 2.18
CA GLN A 184 21.56 -15.04 2.56
C GLN A 184 21.89 -13.86 1.63
N GLY A 185 21.62 -12.65 2.11
CA GLY A 185 22.04 -11.41 1.48
C GLY A 185 23.13 -10.72 2.31
N GLU A 186 23.85 -9.81 1.71
CA GLU A 186 24.82 -8.96 2.39
C GLU A 186 24.10 -7.92 3.25
N VAL A 187 24.54 -7.72 4.50
CA VAL A 187 24.05 -6.64 5.37
C VAL A 187 25.19 -5.65 5.60
N VAL A 188 24.96 -4.41 5.17
CA VAL A 188 25.90 -3.31 5.34
C VAL A 188 25.36 -2.34 6.40
N TYR A 189 26.05 -2.20 7.50
CA TYR A 189 25.75 -1.19 8.51
C TYR A 189 26.48 0.10 8.15
N GLU A 190 25.70 1.07 7.70
CA GLU A 190 26.22 2.33 7.20
C GLU A 190 26.58 3.31 8.33
N ASP A 191 27.64 4.03 8.15
CA ASP A 191 28.00 5.15 9.05
C ASP A 191 27.13 6.37 8.72
N VAL A 192 26.07 6.57 9.49
CA VAL A 192 25.06 7.61 9.25
C VAL A 192 25.69 9.01 9.12
N ALA A 193 26.76 9.31 9.86
CA ALA A 193 27.42 10.62 9.80
C ALA A 193 28.05 10.93 8.43
N LYS A 194 28.32 9.92 7.61
CA LYS A 194 28.82 10.10 6.24
C LYS A 194 27.71 10.49 5.27
N PHE A 195 26.45 10.20 5.60
CA PHE A 195 25.29 10.41 4.73
C PHE A 195 24.44 11.60 5.18
N VAL A 196 24.38 11.87 6.48
CA VAL A 196 23.51 12.89 7.09
C VAL A 196 24.36 13.92 7.81
N PRO A 197 24.43 15.15 7.30
CA PRO A 197 25.11 16.22 8.01
C PRO A 197 24.31 16.65 9.26
N ASP A 198 24.98 17.13 10.29
CA ASP A 198 24.34 17.60 11.53
C ASP A 198 23.29 18.70 11.29
N THR A 199 23.47 19.48 10.23
CA THR A 199 22.53 20.53 9.81
C THR A 199 21.16 20.01 9.35
N ASP A 200 20.99 18.72 9.16
CA ASP A 200 19.71 18.13 8.75
C ASP A 200 18.82 17.75 9.93
N TYR A 201 19.37 17.66 11.15
CA TYR A 201 18.61 17.41 12.36
C TYR A 201 17.98 18.71 12.92
N VAL A 202 17.22 19.41 12.07
CA VAL A 202 16.59 20.71 12.41
C VAL A 202 15.23 20.60 13.08
N VAL A 203 14.64 19.42 13.06
CA VAL A 203 13.33 19.13 13.65
C VAL A 203 13.50 18.05 14.69
N LYS A 204 12.95 18.29 15.90
CA LYS A 204 12.86 17.30 16.97
C LYS A 204 11.40 16.96 17.21
N VAL A 205 11.04 15.69 17.08
CA VAL A 205 9.71 15.21 17.45
C VAL A 205 9.65 15.15 18.97
N ILE A 206 8.75 15.95 19.56
CA ILE A 206 8.56 16.03 21.01
C ILE A 206 7.65 14.89 21.48
N GLU A 207 6.57 14.64 20.74
CA GLU A 207 5.57 13.63 21.09
C GLU A 207 4.98 13.02 19.80
N ARG A 208 4.69 11.73 19.84
CA ARG A 208 4.01 10.99 18.79
C ARG A 208 2.78 10.31 19.36
N HIS A 209 1.62 10.76 18.93
CA HIS A 209 0.36 10.12 19.23
C HIS A 209 0.06 9.10 18.12
N VAL A 210 -0.07 7.85 18.51
CA VAL A 210 -0.49 6.78 17.60
C VAL A 210 -1.90 6.35 18.00
N GLU A 211 -2.86 6.71 17.19
CA GLU A 211 -4.21 6.17 17.32
C GLU A 211 -4.17 4.70 16.94
N LYS A 212 -4.52 3.84 17.90
CA LYS A 212 -4.70 2.42 17.57
C LYS A 212 -5.98 2.31 16.76
N ALA A 213 -5.89 1.82 15.53
CA ALA A 213 -7.08 1.42 14.80
C ALA A 213 -7.83 0.39 15.64
N ASN A 214 -9.08 0.69 15.98
CA ASN A 214 -9.93 -0.19 16.77
C ASN A 214 -10.50 -1.36 15.93
N ASN A 215 -9.94 -1.60 14.76
CA ASN A 215 -10.40 -2.63 13.82
C ASN A 215 -9.21 -3.30 13.12
N ASN A 216 -9.44 -4.51 12.62
CA ASN A 216 -8.46 -5.27 11.83
C ASN A 216 -8.98 -5.50 10.40
N LEU A 217 -9.47 -4.46 9.73
CA LEU A 217 -10.04 -4.55 8.38
C LEU A 217 -9.12 -5.21 7.36
N LYS A 218 -7.82 -4.92 7.40
CA LYS A 218 -6.86 -5.48 6.44
C LYS A 218 -6.68 -6.99 6.57
N GLY A 219 -6.73 -7.51 7.81
CA GLY A 219 -6.52 -8.92 8.11
C GLY A 219 -7.81 -9.73 8.23
N ALA A 220 -8.99 -9.10 8.16
CA ALA A 220 -10.26 -9.77 8.39
C ALA A 220 -10.59 -10.74 7.24
N PRO A 221 -10.92 -12.00 7.54
CA PRO A 221 -11.35 -12.96 6.52
C PRO A 221 -12.74 -12.66 5.96
N ILE A 222 -13.58 -11.95 6.73
CA ILE A 222 -14.93 -11.52 6.36
C ILE A 222 -15.06 -10.03 6.66
N VAL A 223 -15.55 -9.28 5.69
CA VAL A 223 -15.84 -7.85 5.84
C VAL A 223 -17.31 -7.58 5.49
N VAL A 224 -18.03 -7.00 6.43
CA VAL A 224 -19.39 -6.48 6.22
C VAL A 224 -19.31 -4.98 6.03
N CYS A 225 -19.56 -4.49 4.83
CA CYS A 225 -19.36 -3.08 4.50
C CYS A 225 -20.67 -2.35 4.23
N GLY A 226 -20.87 -1.22 4.91
CA GLY A 226 -22.04 -0.38 4.73
C GLY A 226 -21.79 0.83 3.83
N GLY A 227 -22.74 1.07 2.92
CA GLY A 227 -22.80 2.27 2.11
C GLY A 227 -23.78 3.31 2.69
N TYR A 228 -23.90 4.45 1.97
CA TYR A 228 -24.90 5.48 2.32
C TYR A 228 -26.34 4.94 2.28
N GLY A 229 -26.60 3.93 1.43
CA GLY A 229 -27.91 3.26 1.31
C GLY A 229 -28.34 2.47 2.56
N VAL A 230 -27.50 2.31 3.57
CA VAL A 230 -27.87 1.79 4.90
C VAL A 230 -28.81 2.76 5.63
N GLY A 231 -28.74 4.06 5.32
CA GLY A 231 -29.71 5.08 5.69
C GLY A 231 -29.49 5.75 7.03
N SER A 232 -29.00 5.05 8.05
CA SER A 232 -28.76 5.64 9.36
C SER A 232 -27.65 4.94 10.16
N LYS A 233 -27.20 5.58 11.23
CA LYS A 233 -26.23 4.99 12.18
C LYS A 233 -26.82 3.79 12.92
N GLU A 234 -28.11 3.84 13.26
CA GLU A 234 -28.83 2.75 13.94
C GLU A 234 -28.88 1.49 13.05
N ASN A 235 -29.07 1.69 11.75
CA ASN A 235 -29.03 0.58 10.79
C ASN A 235 -27.61 0.01 10.61
N PHE A 236 -26.57 0.82 10.80
CA PHE A 236 -25.19 0.36 10.83
C PHE A 236 -24.93 -0.61 12.00
N ASP A 237 -25.66 -0.51 13.11
CA ASP A 237 -25.58 -1.48 14.21
C ASP A 237 -25.98 -2.90 13.79
N LEU A 238 -26.83 -3.03 12.79
CA LEU A 238 -27.15 -4.37 12.21
C LEU A 238 -25.94 -4.99 11.51
N LEU A 239 -25.10 -4.15 10.88
CA LEU A 239 -23.89 -4.62 10.21
C LEU A 239 -22.84 -5.08 11.23
N PHE A 240 -22.70 -4.36 12.33
CA PHE A 240 -21.85 -4.80 13.45
C PHE A 240 -22.33 -6.14 14.01
N LYS A 241 -23.62 -6.30 14.25
CA LYS A 241 -24.18 -7.58 14.71
C LYS A 241 -23.93 -8.73 13.73
N LEU A 242 -24.07 -8.47 12.43
CA LEU A 242 -23.76 -9.48 11.41
C LEU A 242 -22.28 -9.84 11.38
N ALA A 243 -21.41 -8.83 11.46
CA ALA A 243 -19.97 -9.04 11.47
C ALA A 243 -19.53 -9.85 12.71
N ASP A 244 -20.05 -9.54 13.87
CA ASP A 244 -19.78 -10.27 15.11
C ASP A 244 -20.16 -11.75 14.98
N GLU A 245 -21.34 -12.05 14.45
CA GLU A 245 -21.79 -13.44 14.24
C GLU A 245 -20.92 -14.19 13.24
N LEU A 246 -20.41 -13.50 12.23
CA LEU A 246 -19.55 -14.07 11.19
C LEU A 246 -18.05 -14.05 11.56
N HIS A 247 -17.70 -13.56 12.75
CA HIS A 247 -16.31 -13.33 13.17
C HIS A 247 -15.53 -12.46 12.16
N GLY A 248 -16.19 -11.44 11.63
CA GLY A 248 -15.67 -10.50 10.65
C GLY A 248 -15.50 -9.09 11.19
N GLU A 249 -15.14 -8.17 10.31
CA GLU A 249 -15.00 -6.75 10.60
C GLU A 249 -16.02 -5.91 9.83
N VAL A 250 -16.35 -4.72 10.37
CA VAL A 250 -17.23 -3.76 9.70
C VAL A 250 -16.42 -2.69 9.00
N GLY A 251 -16.68 -2.52 7.70
CA GLY A 251 -16.18 -1.41 6.90
C GLY A 251 -17.28 -0.44 6.48
N ALA A 252 -16.89 0.71 5.93
CA ALA A 252 -17.81 1.72 5.46
C ALA A 252 -17.35 2.34 4.13
N SER A 253 -18.29 2.76 3.29
CA SER A 253 -17.98 3.62 2.15
C SER A 253 -17.68 5.05 2.64
N ARG A 254 -16.95 5.83 1.85
CA ARG A 254 -16.69 7.24 2.15
C ARG A 254 -17.98 8.03 2.44
N ALA A 255 -19.02 7.84 1.63
CA ALA A 255 -20.28 8.55 1.80
C ALA A 255 -20.96 8.20 3.15
N ALA A 256 -20.83 6.97 3.65
CA ALA A 256 -21.35 6.57 4.96
C ALA A 256 -20.53 7.19 6.10
N VAL A 257 -19.21 7.28 5.96
CA VAL A 257 -18.33 7.96 6.90
C VAL A 257 -18.61 9.46 6.94
N ASP A 258 -18.68 10.12 5.77
CA ASP A 258 -19.00 11.55 5.65
C ASP A 258 -20.39 11.88 6.25
N ALA A 259 -21.33 10.93 6.22
CA ALA A 259 -22.64 11.03 6.86
C ALA A 259 -22.64 10.74 8.39
N GLY A 260 -21.49 10.35 8.94
CA GLY A 260 -21.34 10.05 10.39
C GLY A 260 -21.94 8.71 10.81
N PHE A 261 -22.19 7.78 9.88
CA PHE A 261 -22.72 6.45 10.20
C PHE A 261 -21.65 5.53 10.80
N CYS A 262 -20.37 5.75 10.44
CA CYS A 262 -19.25 4.96 10.90
C CYS A 262 -17.99 5.82 10.98
N GLU A 263 -17.00 5.38 11.79
CA GLU A 263 -15.75 6.10 12.01
C GLU A 263 -14.85 6.05 10.77
N HIS A 264 -13.97 7.05 10.64
CA HIS A 264 -13.11 7.22 9.46
C HIS A 264 -12.08 6.07 9.27
N ASP A 265 -11.62 5.47 10.36
CA ASP A 265 -10.67 4.35 10.34
C ASP A 265 -11.24 3.06 9.71
N ARG A 266 -12.58 3.01 9.51
CA ARG A 266 -13.31 1.94 8.83
C ARG A 266 -13.60 2.21 7.36
N GLN A 267 -13.12 3.35 6.81
CA GLN A 267 -13.36 3.71 5.42
C GLN A 267 -12.61 2.76 4.47
N ILE A 268 -13.36 2.10 3.57
CA ILE A 268 -12.81 1.27 2.48
C ILE A 268 -12.89 2.02 1.16
N GLY A 269 -11.81 1.98 0.39
CA GLY A 269 -11.74 2.59 -0.92
C GLY A 269 -10.37 3.16 -1.26
N GLN A 270 -10.30 3.88 -2.34
CA GLN A 270 -9.07 4.48 -2.88
C GLN A 270 -8.35 5.42 -1.89
N THR A 271 -9.10 6.12 -1.06
CA THR A 271 -8.59 7.07 -0.04
C THR A 271 -8.69 6.52 1.38
N GLY A 272 -9.11 5.28 1.53
CA GLY A 272 -9.22 4.56 2.81
C GLY A 272 -8.38 3.29 2.82
N VAL A 273 -8.85 2.31 3.56
CA VAL A 273 -8.22 0.98 3.66
C VAL A 273 -8.52 0.16 2.41
N THR A 274 -7.52 -0.53 1.87
CA THR A 274 -7.71 -1.59 0.88
C THR A 274 -7.79 -2.93 1.60
N VAL A 275 -8.82 -3.72 1.28
CA VAL A 275 -9.12 -5.01 1.93
C VAL A 275 -9.15 -6.14 0.91
N ARG A 276 -8.84 -7.37 1.37
CA ARG A 276 -8.85 -8.61 0.56
C ARG A 276 -9.46 -9.76 1.36
N PRO A 277 -10.70 -9.63 1.86
CA PRO A 277 -11.33 -10.70 2.62
C PRO A 277 -11.66 -11.89 1.73
N LYS A 278 -11.85 -13.04 2.35
CA LYS A 278 -12.43 -14.21 1.65
C LYS A 278 -13.88 -13.95 1.24
N VAL A 279 -14.64 -13.23 2.08
CA VAL A 279 -16.02 -12.81 1.81
C VAL A 279 -16.20 -11.33 2.11
N TYR A 280 -16.73 -10.60 1.15
CA TYR A 280 -17.10 -9.20 1.25
C TYR A 280 -18.61 -9.03 1.08
N ILE A 281 -19.28 -8.53 2.11
CA ILE A 281 -20.74 -8.30 2.08
C ILE A 281 -20.98 -6.78 1.94
N ALA A 282 -21.42 -6.36 0.77
CA ALA A 282 -21.70 -4.97 0.42
C ALA A 282 -23.15 -4.62 0.71
N CYS A 283 -23.43 -3.83 1.75
CA CYS A 283 -24.78 -3.45 2.18
C CYS A 283 -25.07 -1.99 1.80
N GLY A 284 -26.03 -1.76 0.90
CA GLY A 284 -26.43 -0.42 0.47
C GLY A 284 -25.27 0.41 -0.15
N ILE A 285 -24.38 -0.26 -0.90
CA ILE A 285 -23.23 0.34 -1.57
C ILE A 285 -23.58 0.54 -3.05
N SER A 286 -23.39 1.75 -3.57
CA SER A 286 -23.65 2.07 -4.98
C SER A 286 -22.66 1.42 -5.96
N GLY A 287 -21.42 1.19 -5.55
CA GLY A 287 -20.37 0.63 -6.42
C GLY A 287 -19.55 1.69 -7.15
N ALA A 288 -19.36 2.87 -6.55
CA ALA A 288 -18.43 3.87 -7.07
C ALA A 288 -17.03 3.29 -7.25
N ILE A 289 -16.35 3.63 -8.35
CA ILE A 289 -15.04 3.08 -8.74
C ILE A 289 -14.01 3.26 -7.63
N GLN A 290 -14.06 4.37 -6.90
CA GLN A 290 -13.16 4.65 -5.79
C GLN A 290 -13.35 3.68 -4.63
N HIS A 291 -14.59 3.22 -4.38
CA HIS A 291 -14.88 2.20 -3.37
C HIS A 291 -14.44 0.82 -3.86
N VAL A 292 -14.80 0.48 -5.10
CA VAL A 292 -14.45 -0.80 -5.74
C VAL A 292 -12.94 -1.02 -5.76
N ALA A 293 -12.15 0.03 -6.00
CA ALA A 293 -10.68 -0.04 -5.96
C ALA A 293 -10.12 -0.53 -4.62
N GLY A 294 -10.86 -0.36 -3.52
CA GLY A 294 -10.46 -0.81 -2.18
C GLY A 294 -10.89 -2.24 -1.84
N MET A 295 -11.73 -2.92 -2.66
CA MET A 295 -12.27 -4.24 -2.32
C MET A 295 -12.32 -5.24 -3.48
N LYS A 296 -11.95 -4.87 -4.69
CA LYS A 296 -12.06 -5.69 -5.90
C LYS A 296 -11.27 -7.02 -5.85
N GLU A 297 -10.28 -7.14 -4.97
CA GLU A 297 -9.47 -8.34 -4.78
C GLU A 297 -10.08 -9.28 -3.70
N SER A 298 -11.34 -9.05 -3.29
CA SER A 298 -12.09 -9.94 -2.40
C SER A 298 -12.37 -11.28 -3.08
N GLY A 299 -12.42 -12.38 -2.28
CA GLY A 299 -12.65 -13.73 -2.83
C GLY A 299 -14.07 -13.94 -3.33
N ILE A 300 -15.07 -13.60 -2.50
CA ILE A 300 -16.51 -13.67 -2.82
C ILE A 300 -17.12 -12.31 -2.45
N VAL A 301 -17.91 -11.75 -3.34
CA VAL A 301 -18.65 -10.50 -3.12
C VAL A 301 -20.15 -10.77 -3.10
N ILE A 302 -20.80 -10.38 -2.00
CA ILE A 302 -22.26 -10.46 -1.83
C ILE A 302 -22.80 -9.03 -1.79
N SER A 303 -23.70 -8.67 -2.69
CA SER A 303 -24.37 -7.36 -2.69
C SER A 303 -25.77 -7.46 -2.11
N ILE A 304 -26.07 -6.61 -1.14
CA ILE A 304 -27.42 -6.38 -0.60
C ILE A 304 -27.82 -4.96 -0.95
N ASN A 305 -28.77 -4.78 -1.85
CA ASN A 305 -29.14 -3.46 -2.34
C ASN A 305 -30.65 -3.41 -2.66
N THR A 306 -31.26 -2.27 -2.42
CA THR A 306 -32.66 -2.02 -2.86
C THR A 306 -32.75 -1.65 -4.33
N ASP A 307 -31.65 -1.14 -4.91
CA ASP A 307 -31.54 -0.85 -6.33
C ASP A 307 -30.99 -2.07 -7.09
N PRO A 308 -31.80 -2.74 -7.95
CA PRO A 308 -31.33 -3.89 -8.72
C PRO A 308 -30.30 -3.51 -9.78
N GLU A 309 -30.22 -2.24 -10.19
CA GLU A 309 -29.29 -1.74 -11.21
C GLU A 309 -28.01 -1.10 -10.58
N ALA A 310 -27.84 -1.20 -9.28
CA ALA A 310 -26.65 -0.66 -8.62
C ALA A 310 -25.36 -1.22 -9.25
N PRO A 311 -24.37 -0.38 -9.63
CA PRO A 311 -23.11 -0.84 -10.22
C PRO A 311 -22.36 -1.90 -9.39
N THR A 312 -22.54 -1.90 -8.07
CA THR A 312 -21.95 -2.93 -7.19
C THR A 312 -22.46 -4.34 -7.53
N ASN A 313 -23.70 -4.47 -8.05
CA ASN A 313 -24.28 -5.76 -8.44
C ASN A 313 -23.55 -6.41 -9.63
N GLN A 314 -22.89 -5.60 -10.48
CA GLN A 314 -22.16 -6.08 -11.66
C GLN A 314 -20.83 -6.77 -11.28
N ILE A 315 -20.31 -6.49 -10.08
CA ILE A 315 -19.08 -7.09 -9.58
C ILE A 315 -19.32 -8.10 -8.47
N ALA A 316 -20.58 -8.32 -8.08
CA ALA A 316 -20.95 -9.25 -7.03
C ALA A 316 -21.16 -10.66 -7.59
N ASP A 317 -20.70 -11.67 -6.85
CA ASP A 317 -20.96 -13.08 -7.14
C ASP A 317 -22.42 -13.46 -6.78
N TYR A 318 -22.96 -12.78 -5.74
CA TYR A 318 -24.34 -12.97 -5.28
C TYR A 318 -25.01 -11.63 -5.06
N VAL A 319 -26.23 -11.48 -5.59
CA VAL A 319 -27.05 -10.27 -5.44
C VAL A 319 -28.34 -10.60 -4.70
N ILE A 320 -28.60 -9.85 -3.63
CA ILE A 320 -29.83 -9.93 -2.85
C ILE A 320 -30.52 -8.56 -2.96
N THR A 321 -31.66 -8.52 -3.66
CA THR A 321 -32.48 -7.31 -3.76
C THR A 321 -33.35 -7.19 -2.51
N GLY A 322 -33.10 -6.17 -1.70
CA GLY A 322 -33.82 -5.91 -0.46
C GLY A 322 -33.15 -4.85 0.40
N SER A 323 -33.83 -4.40 1.43
CA SER A 323 -33.26 -3.46 2.39
C SER A 323 -32.37 -4.16 3.42
N VAL A 324 -31.47 -3.42 4.02
CA VAL A 324 -30.57 -3.92 5.09
C VAL A 324 -31.37 -4.40 6.29
N GLU A 325 -32.46 -3.68 6.65
CA GLU A 325 -33.34 -3.97 7.75
C GLU A 325 -34.12 -5.27 7.58
N GLU A 326 -34.40 -5.66 6.33
CA GLU A 326 -35.10 -6.91 6.04
C GLU A 326 -34.15 -8.10 5.88
N VAL A 327 -33.02 -7.90 5.21
CA VAL A 327 -32.13 -8.98 4.80
C VAL A 327 -31.18 -9.37 5.95
N VAL A 328 -30.52 -8.41 6.57
CA VAL A 328 -29.47 -8.67 7.57
C VAL A 328 -29.97 -9.44 8.80
N PRO A 329 -31.16 -9.12 9.39
CA PRO A 329 -31.68 -9.91 10.50
C PRO A 329 -31.97 -11.36 10.13
N LYS A 330 -32.45 -11.61 8.88
CA LYS A 330 -32.70 -12.98 8.37
C LYS A 330 -31.38 -13.74 8.20
N MET A 331 -30.33 -13.09 7.72
CA MET A 331 -29.01 -13.71 7.61
C MET A 331 -28.46 -14.09 8.98
N ILE A 332 -28.52 -13.18 9.97
CA ILE A 332 -28.09 -13.46 11.35
C ILE A 332 -28.86 -14.66 11.92
N LYS A 333 -30.18 -14.66 11.77
CA LYS A 333 -31.02 -15.76 12.28
C LYS A 333 -30.64 -17.09 11.63
N TYR A 334 -30.55 -17.11 10.30
CA TYR A 334 -30.22 -18.33 9.55
C TYR A 334 -28.83 -18.87 9.94
N TYR A 335 -27.84 -17.99 10.10
CA TYR A 335 -26.49 -18.39 10.50
C TYR A 335 -26.49 -19.01 11.90
N LYS A 336 -27.15 -18.40 12.88
CA LYS A 336 -27.30 -18.95 14.25
C LYS A 336 -27.95 -20.31 14.30
N GLU A 337 -28.92 -20.54 13.44
CA GLU A 337 -29.66 -21.83 13.39
C GLU A 337 -28.87 -22.93 12.69
N ASN A 338 -27.93 -22.59 11.80
CA ASN A 338 -27.26 -23.56 10.92
C ASN A 338 -25.71 -23.62 11.11
N SER A 339 -25.09 -22.70 11.80
CA SER A 339 -23.66 -22.78 12.18
C SER A 339 -23.54 -23.60 13.48
N LYS A 340 -23.30 -24.90 13.36
CA LYS A 340 -22.96 -25.80 14.47
C LYS A 340 -21.50 -26.23 14.35
#